data_b569bb4998995554c56dfe6b6ff5193a
#
_entry.id   b569bb4998995554c56dfe6b6ff5193a
#
_cell.length_a   1.000
_cell.length_b   1.000
_cell.length_c   1.000
_cell.angle_alpha   90.00
_cell.angle_beta   90.00
_cell.angle_gamma   90.00
#
_symmetry.space_group_name_H-M   'P 1'
#
loop_
_entity.id
_entity.type
_entity.pdbx_description
1 polymer ?
#
loop_
_entity_poly.entity_id
_entity_poly.type
_entity_poly.pdbx_seq_one_letter_code
_entity_poly.pdbx_strand_id
1 'polypeptide(L)'
;MDKIVIFDLDGTLALIDKRRAISSKDIGKMDWAKFFDPDMVDLDDPNTPVITMANLLSSTHRIWILSGRSDVTYQATVDWLAKNGVDYDHLVMRPQNHLYMPDNDLKQMWLDSIGKDNVAMVFDDRQQVVDMWRDNGLTTFQVAKGDF
;
A
#
# COMPACT_ATOMS: atom_id res chain seq x y z
N MET A 1 -11.50 -3.03 21.89
CA MET A 1 -10.57 -2.36 20.97
C MET A 1 -10.93 -2.70 19.55
N ASP A 2 -11.00 -1.67 18.72
CA ASP A 2 -11.33 -1.87 17.31
C ASP A 2 -10.20 -2.65 16.62
N LYS A 3 -10.58 -3.62 15.80
CA LYS A 3 -9.62 -4.35 15.00
C LYS A 3 -9.14 -3.52 13.80
N ILE A 4 -8.00 -3.90 13.29
CA ILE A 4 -7.31 -3.21 12.21
C ILE A 4 -7.70 -3.81 10.87
N VAL A 5 -7.98 -2.96 9.88
CA VAL A 5 -8.03 -3.33 8.47
C VAL A 5 -6.79 -2.75 7.81
N ILE A 6 -6.02 -3.60 7.15
CA ILE A 6 -4.80 -3.20 6.45
C ILE A 6 -5.13 -2.97 4.98
N PHE A 7 -4.69 -1.82 4.45
CA PHE A 7 -4.74 -1.51 3.03
C PHE A 7 -3.33 -1.30 2.50
N ASP A 8 -3.01 -1.93 1.38
CA ASP A 8 -1.88 -1.54 0.57
C ASP A 8 -2.19 -0.21 -0.14
N LEU A 9 -1.18 0.45 -0.67
CA LEU A 9 -1.35 1.73 -1.34
C LEU A 9 -1.26 1.59 -2.86
N ASP A 10 -0.07 1.26 -3.39
CA ASP A 10 0.17 1.17 -4.83
C ASP A 10 -0.55 -0.05 -5.44
N GLY A 11 -1.44 0.21 -6.39
CA GLY A 11 -2.29 -0.82 -7.01
C GLY A 11 -3.55 -1.16 -6.20
N THR A 12 -3.71 -0.61 -5.01
CA THR A 12 -4.86 -0.85 -4.13
C THR A 12 -5.69 0.42 -3.95
N LEU A 13 -5.21 1.40 -3.19
CA LEU A 13 -5.88 2.70 -3.04
C LEU A 13 -5.52 3.66 -4.18
N ALA A 14 -4.30 3.56 -4.71
CA ALA A 14 -3.77 4.41 -5.76
C ALA A 14 -3.49 3.58 -7.01
N LEU A 15 -3.98 4.05 -8.15
CA LEU A 15 -3.68 3.45 -9.45
C LEU A 15 -2.40 4.10 -9.99
N ILE A 16 -1.34 3.33 -10.09
CA ILE A 16 0.00 3.81 -10.37
C ILE A 16 0.42 3.65 -11.84
N ASP A 17 -0.52 3.36 -12.74
CA ASP A 17 -0.22 3.04 -14.13
C ASP A 17 0.53 4.16 -14.86
N LYS A 18 0.12 5.40 -14.64
CA LYS A 18 0.78 6.58 -15.24
C LYS A 18 2.21 6.72 -14.75
N ARG A 19 2.42 6.61 -13.45
CA ARG A 19 3.75 6.74 -12.83
C ARG A 19 4.67 5.62 -13.29
N ARG A 20 4.15 4.40 -13.38
CA ARG A 20 4.91 3.24 -13.89
C ARG A 20 5.30 3.45 -15.35
N ALA A 21 4.39 3.93 -16.18
CA ALA A 21 4.67 4.18 -17.60
C ALA A 21 5.79 5.21 -17.80
N ILE A 22 5.74 6.32 -17.04
CA ILE A 22 6.75 7.39 -17.14
C ILE A 22 8.11 6.91 -16.61
N SER A 23 8.12 6.05 -15.58
CA SER A 23 9.33 5.59 -14.92
C SER A 23 9.95 4.35 -15.58
N SER A 24 9.27 3.74 -16.56
CA SER A 24 9.79 2.57 -17.26
C SER A 24 10.99 2.94 -18.13
N LYS A 25 12.04 2.13 -18.02
CA LYS A 25 13.19 2.16 -18.94
C LYS A 25 12.96 1.19 -20.08
N ASP A 26 13.71 1.38 -21.17
CA ASP A 26 13.72 0.43 -22.27
C ASP A 26 14.01 -0.99 -21.76
N ILE A 27 13.39 -1.97 -22.38
CA ILE A 27 13.56 -3.40 -22.07
C ILE A 27 13.03 -3.78 -20.68
N GLY A 28 11.90 -3.21 -20.25
CA GLY A 28 11.17 -3.65 -19.06
C GLY A 28 11.82 -3.34 -17.73
N LYS A 29 12.85 -2.50 -17.69
CA LYS A 29 13.47 -2.05 -16.45
C LYS A 29 12.75 -0.80 -15.93
N MET A 30 12.74 -0.66 -14.60
CA MET A 30 12.13 0.47 -13.92
C MET A 30 13.21 1.47 -13.46
N ASP A 31 12.98 2.75 -13.72
CA ASP A 31 13.76 3.82 -13.09
C ASP A 31 13.17 4.10 -11.70
N TRP A 32 13.71 3.45 -10.69
CA TRP A 32 13.17 3.54 -9.34
C TRP A 32 13.32 4.93 -8.73
N ALA A 33 14.39 5.67 -9.07
CA ALA A 33 14.54 7.04 -8.59
C ALA A 33 13.40 7.92 -9.09
N LYS A 34 13.04 7.77 -10.37
CA LYS A 34 11.93 8.51 -10.98
C LYS A 34 10.58 8.04 -10.44
N PHE A 35 10.40 6.73 -10.27
CA PHE A 35 9.18 6.14 -9.73
C PHE A 35 8.88 6.64 -8.31
N PHE A 36 9.92 6.80 -7.49
CA PHE A 36 9.79 7.29 -6.12
C PHE A 36 10.06 8.80 -5.98
N ASP A 37 10.06 9.56 -7.08
CA ASP A 37 10.11 11.01 -7.02
C ASP A 37 8.81 11.54 -6.41
N PRO A 38 8.88 12.36 -5.34
CA PRO A 38 7.67 12.91 -4.72
C PRO A 38 6.76 13.67 -5.70
N ASP A 39 7.32 14.33 -6.69
CA ASP A 39 6.54 15.09 -7.68
C ASP A 39 5.71 14.18 -8.59
N MET A 40 6.04 12.88 -8.66
CA MET A 40 5.31 11.92 -9.49
C MET A 40 4.09 11.32 -8.80
N VAL A 41 3.96 11.47 -7.49
CA VAL A 41 2.85 10.89 -6.71
C VAL A 41 1.49 11.43 -7.17
N ASP A 42 1.42 12.71 -7.55
CA ASP A 42 0.19 13.32 -8.05
C ASP A 42 -0.30 12.74 -9.38
N LEU A 43 0.53 11.96 -10.08
CA LEU A 43 0.10 11.26 -11.30
C LEU A 43 -0.81 10.07 -11.01
N ASP A 44 -0.84 9.59 -9.77
CA ASP A 44 -1.66 8.44 -9.40
C ASP A 44 -3.13 8.82 -9.37
N ASP A 45 -3.96 8.02 -10.02
CA ASP A 45 -5.41 8.17 -9.95
C ASP A 45 -5.94 7.44 -8.71
N PRO A 46 -6.99 7.96 -8.05
CA PRO A 46 -7.61 7.27 -6.93
C PRO A 46 -8.38 6.03 -7.43
N ASN A 47 -8.22 4.92 -6.71
CA ASN A 47 -9.03 3.72 -6.92
C ASN A 47 -10.31 3.87 -6.07
N THR A 48 -11.29 4.55 -6.61
CA THR A 48 -12.49 4.97 -5.87
C THR A 48 -13.22 3.82 -5.16
N PRO A 49 -13.44 2.64 -5.77
CA PRO A 49 -14.10 1.54 -5.06
C PRO A 49 -13.35 1.10 -3.79
N VAL A 50 -12.03 1.04 -3.84
CA VAL A 50 -11.24 0.62 -2.67
C VAL A 50 -11.19 1.72 -1.62
N ILE A 51 -11.07 2.98 -2.03
CA ILE A 51 -11.16 4.14 -1.11
C ILE A 51 -12.52 4.14 -0.41
N THR A 52 -13.59 3.86 -1.14
CA THR A 52 -14.93 3.75 -0.56
C THR A 52 -14.97 2.69 0.53
N MET A 53 -14.36 1.54 0.29
CA MET A 53 -14.30 0.48 1.32
C MET A 53 -13.51 0.92 2.55
N ALA A 54 -12.37 1.59 2.38
CA ALA A 54 -11.60 2.11 3.51
C ALA A 54 -12.44 3.09 4.34
N ASN A 55 -13.14 4.00 3.68
CA ASN A 55 -13.96 5.01 4.34
C ASN A 55 -15.17 4.39 5.05
N LEU A 56 -15.81 3.40 4.45
CA LEU A 56 -16.91 2.67 5.09
C LEU A 56 -16.45 1.92 6.33
N LEU A 57 -15.30 1.26 6.25
CA LEU A 57 -14.77 0.47 7.37
C LEU A 57 -14.20 1.34 8.49
N SER A 58 -13.84 2.60 8.21
CA SER A 58 -13.25 3.51 9.20
C SER A 58 -14.14 3.81 10.38
N SER A 59 -15.46 3.63 10.23
CA SER A 59 -16.43 3.86 11.32
C SER A 59 -16.44 2.72 12.35
N THR A 60 -15.94 1.54 11.99
CA THR A 60 -15.97 0.33 12.84
C THR A 60 -14.60 -0.30 13.09
N HIS A 61 -13.59 0.11 12.33
CA HIS A 61 -12.24 -0.45 12.39
C HIS A 61 -11.20 0.66 12.35
N ARG A 62 -9.99 0.35 12.80
CA ARG A 62 -8.84 1.20 12.55
C ARG A 62 -8.29 0.87 11.17
N ILE A 63 -7.98 1.90 10.40
CA ILE A 63 -7.47 1.74 9.05
C ILE A 63 -5.97 2.03 9.06
N TRP A 64 -5.19 1.01 8.71
CA TRP A 64 -3.74 1.12 8.58
C TRP A 64 -3.36 0.95 7.12
N ILE A 65 -2.59 1.88 6.59
CA ILE A 65 -2.03 1.78 5.24
C ILE A 65 -0.58 1.33 5.41
N LEU A 66 -0.25 0.17 4.84
CA LEU A 66 1.10 -0.37 4.83
C LEU A 66 1.62 -0.39 3.40
N SER A 67 2.59 0.46 3.11
CA SER A 67 3.10 0.66 1.76
C SER A 67 4.59 0.32 1.65
N GLY A 68 4.95 -0.44 0.63
CA GLY A 68 6.36 -0.65 0.27
C GLY A 68 7.02 0.58 -0.35
N ARG A 69 6.27 1.66 -0.54
CA ARG A 69 6.76 2.92 -1.08
C ARG A 69 7.81 3.52 -0.14
N SER A 70 8.89 4.06 -0.71
CA SER A 70 9.93 4.74 0.07
C SER A 70 9.38 5.94 0.83
N ASP A 71 9.84 6.14 2.07
CA ASP A 71 9.42 7.25 2.92
C ASP A 71 9.90 8.62 2.43
N VAL A 72 10.76 8.68 1.40
CA VAL A 72 11.08 9.95 0.72
C VAL A 72 9.82 10.58 0.12
N THR A 73 8.80 9.78 -0.17
CA THR A 73 7.51 10.26 -0.68
C THR A 73 6.46 10.39 0.42
N TYR A 74 6.85 10.39 1.70
CA TYR A 74 5.89 10.37 2.81
C TYR A 74 4.94 11.57 2.75
N GLN A 75 5.48 12.79 2.69
CA GLN A 75 4.64 13.99 2.68
C GLN A 75 3.77 14.06 1.43
N ALA A 76 4.33 13.76 0.25
CA ALA A 76 3.56 13.73 -0.98
C ALA A 76 2.42 12.70 -0.91
N THR A 77 2.65 11.57 -0.27
CA THR A 77 1.64 10.53 -0.06
C THR A 77 0.54 11.00 0.90
N VAL A 78 0.91 11.63 2.01
CA VAL A 78 -0.06 12.22 2.95
C VAL A 78 -0.95 13.24 2.22
N ASP A 79 -0.34 14.11 1.42
CA ASP A 79 -1.08 15.13 0.66
C ASP A 79 -2.02 14.50 -0.36
N TRP A 80 -1.58 13.44 -1.05
CA TRP A 80 -2.41 12.70 -1.99
C TRP A 80 -3.62 12.05 -1.30
N LEU A 81 -3.40 11.42 -0.15
CA LEU A 81 -4.47 10.78 0.62
C LEU A 81 -5.51 11.81 1.08
N ALA A 82 -5.06 12.97 1.56
CA ALA A 82 -5.96 14.06 1.95
C ALA A 82 -6.75 14.60 0.77
N LYS A 83 -6.09 14.82 -0.36
CA LYS A 83 -6.71 15.33 -1.59
C LYS A 83 -7.81 14.38 -2.10
N ASN A 84 -7.61 13.08 -1.95
CA ASN A 84 -8.55 12.06 -2.42
C ASN A 84 -9.52 11.56 -1.35
N GLY A 85 -9.55 12.21 -0.19
CA GLY A 85 -10.55 11.95 0.85
C GLY A 85 -10.45 10.56 1.48
N VAL A 86 -9.24 10.05 1.66
CA VAL A 86 -9.02 8.74 2.28
C VAL A 86 -8.96 8.88 3.80
N ASP A 87 -9.86 8.19 4.51
CA ASP A 87 -9.85 8.11 5.97
C ASP A 87 -8.92 6.98 6.40
N TYR A 88 -7.92 7.31 7.24
CA TYR A 88 -7.00 6.32 7.78
C TYR A 88 -6.45 6.79 9.12
N ASP A 89 -5.98 5.85 9.93
CA ASP A 89 -5.39 6.13 11.24
C ASP A 89 -3.88 6.15 11.22
N HIS A 90 -3.26 5.23 10.46
CA HIS A 90 -1.82 5.11 10.39
C HIS A 90 -1.36 4.85 8.96
N LEU A 91 -0.27 5.51 8.58
CA LEU A 91 0.44 5.28 7.33
C LEU A 91 1.87 4.83 7.66
N VAL A 92 2.21 3.62 7.23
CA VAL A 92 3.55 3.06 7.42
C VAL A 92 4.18 2.87 6.05
N MET A 93 5.37 3.44 5.87
CA MET A 93 6.09 3.40 4.60
C MET A 93 7.50 2.84 4.82
N ARG A 94 8.10 2.38 3.72
CA ARG A 94 9.44 1.77 3.73
C ARG A 94 10.49 2.75 4.22
N PRO A 95 11.20 2.46 5.33
CA PRO A 95 12.29 3.30 5.79
C PRO A 95 13.55 3.13 4.93
N GLN A 96 14.45 4.11 4.96
CA GLN A 96 15.66 4.11 4.14
C GLN A 96 16.59 2.93 4.42
N ASN A 97 16.63 2.43 5.65
CA ASN A 97 17.47 1.28 6.01
C ASN A 97 16.90 -0.07 5.55
N HIS A 98 15.75 -0.07 4.89
CA HIS A 98 15.13 -1.29 4.34
C HIS A 98 14.85 -1.19 2.83
N LEU A 99 15.64 -0.40 2.10
CA LEU A 99 15.43 -0.14 0.66
C LEU A 99 15.39 -1.41 -0.19
N TYR A 100 16.19 -2.41 0.15
CA TYR A 100 16.32 -3.63 -0.65
C TYR A 100 15.56 -4.82 -0.07
N MET A 101 14.81 -4.61 1.00
CA MET A 101 13.98 -5.67 1.58
C MET A 101 12.79 -5.95 0.66
N PRO A 102 12.52 -7.21 0.26
CA PRO A 102 11.31 -7.52 -0.51
C PRO A 102 10.05 -7.11 0.22
N ASP A 103 9.03 -6.69 -0.52
CA ASP A 103 7.76 -6.19 0.04
C ASP A 103 7.11 -7.18 1.00
N ASN A 104 7.10 -8.47 0.65
CA ASN A 104 6.50 -9.48 1.51
C ASN A 104 7.26 -9.64 2.83
N ASP A 105 8.58 -9.51 2.83
CA ASP A 105 9.39 -9.57 4.05
C ASP A 105 9.18 -8.32 4.90
N LEU A 106 9.15 -7.15 4.28
CA LEU A 106 8.90 -5.88 4.95
C LEU A 106 7.54 -5.88 5.64
N LYS A 107 6.51 -6.29 4.93
CA LYS A 107 5.15 -6.32 5.47
C LYS A 107 4.96 -7.42 6.52
N GLN A 108 5.67 -8.54 6.41
CA GLN A 108 5.70 -9.56 7.45
C GLN A 108 6.31 -8.99 8.74
N MET A 109 7.39 -8.24 8.64
CA MET A 109 8.03 -7.59 9.79
C MET A 109 7.05 -6.63 10.48
N TRP A 110 6.32 -5.84 9.71
CA TRP A 110 5.31 -4.94 10.26
C TRP A 110 4.16 -5.70 10.90
N LEU A 111 3.69 -6.78 10.28
CA LEU A 111 2.65 -7.62 10.85
C LEU A 111 3.07 -8.22 12.19
N ASP A 112 4.31 -8.65 12.31
CA ASP A 112 4.84 -9.20 13.57
C ASP A 112 4.79 -8.16 14.69
N SER A 113 5.02 -6.89 14.37
CA SER A 113 4.90 -5.79 15.32
C SER A 113 3.45 -5.45 15.67
N ILE A 114 2.56 -5.51 14.70
CA ILE A 114 1.13 -5.21 14.88
C ILE A 114 0.45 -6.32 15.66
N GLY A 115 0.80 -7.57 15.38
CA GLY A 115 0.14 -8.76 15.90
C GLY A 115 -1.04 -9.17 15.02
N LYS A 116 -0.94 -10.35 14.41
CA LYS A 116 -1.97 -10.83 13.47
C LYS A 116 -3.36 -10.95 14.08
N ASP A 117 -3.44 -11.19 15.39
CA ASP A 117 -4.73 -11.31 16.08
C ASP A 117 -5.47 -9.96 16.18
N ASN A 118 -4.76 -8.85 15.95
CA ASN A 118 -5.34 -7.51 15.92
C ASN A 118 -5.88 -7.13 14.55
N VAL A 119 -5.66 -7.95 13.53
CA VAL A 119 -6.03 -7.66 12.15
C VAL A 119 -7.31 -8.39 11.77
N ALA A 120 -8.30 -7.65 11.29
CA ALA A 120 -9.58 -8.22 10.84
C ALA A 120 -9.51 -8.74 9.41
N MET A 121 -8.88 -7.97 8.52
CA MET A 121 -8.80 -8.30 7.10
C MET A 121 -7.76 -7.41 6.41
N VAL A 122 -7.36 -7.80 5.20
CA VAL A 122 -6.36 -7.08 4.40
C VAL A 122 -6.86 -6.88 2.98
N PHE A 123 -6.57 -5.70 2.41
CA PHE A 123 -6.78 -5.38 0.99
C PHE A 123 -5.42 -5.13 0.35
N ASP A 124 -5.07 -5.91 -0.65
CA ASP A 124 -3.79 -5.82 -1.36
C ASP A 124 -3.97 -6.33 -2.79
N ASP A 125 -3.05 -6.03 -3.69
CA ASP A 125 -3.13 -6.47 -5.08
C ASP A 125 -2.00 -7.42 -5.48
N ARG A 126 -0.81 -7.26 -4.91
CA ARG A 126 0.38 -8.01 -5.33
C ARG A 126 0.36 -9.44 -4.83
N GLN A 127 0.38 -10.40 -5.76
CA GLN A 127 0.24 -11.83 -5.44
C GLN A 127 1.21 -12.30 -4.37
N GLN A 128 2.48 -11.94 -4.48
CA GLN A 128 3.51 -12.31 -3.52
C GLN A 128 3.16 -11.86 -2.10
N VAL A 129 2.62 -10.67 -1.96
CA VAL A 129 2.24 -10.09 -0.67
C VAL A 129 0.92 -10.70 -0.18
N VAL A 130 -0.04 -10.89 -1.07
CA VAL A 130 -1.30 -11.56 -0.78
C VAL A 130 -1.06 -12.97 -0.23
N ASP A 131 -0.15 -13.72 -0.85
CA ASP A 131 0.23 -15.06 -0.37
C ASP A 131 0.79 -15.00 1.04
N MET A 132 1.63 -14.01 1.34
CA MET A 132 2.20 -13.82 2.68
C MET A 132 1.09 -13.55 3.72
N TRP A 133 0.16 -12.64 3.40
CA TRP A 133 -0.98 -12.38 4.31
C TRP A 133 -1.79 -13.64 4.58
N ARG A 134 -2.12 -14.38 3.52
CA ARG A 134 -2.91 -15.61 3.62
C ARG A 134 -2.17 -16.71 4.38
N ASP A 135 -0.86 -16.84 4.20
CA ASP A 135 -0.04 -17.80 4.95
C ASP A 135 -0.02 -17.48 6.44
N ASN A 136 -0.24 -16.25 6.84
CA ASN A 136 -0.41 -15.84 8.23
C ASN A 136 -1.85 -16.06 8.74
N GLY A 137 -2.74 -16.62 7.94
CA GLY A 137 -4.12 -16.89 8.33
C GLY A 137 -5.06 -15.68 8.20
N LEU A 138 -4.64 -14.63 7.50
CA LEU A 138 -5.46 -13.43 7.35
C LEU A 138 -6.33 -13.50 6.11
N THR A 139 -7.62 -13.16 6.26
CA THR A 139 -8.52 -12.99 5.13
C THR A 139 -8.05 -11.80 4.31
N THR A 140 -7.73 -12.05 3.03
CA THR A 140 -7.17 -11.04 2.15
C THR A 140 -8.03 -10.90 0.90
N PHE A 141 -8.49 -9.68 0.67
CA PHE A 141 -9.22 -9.31 -0.53
C PHE A 141 -8.20 -8.82 -1.55
N GLN A 142 -7.97 -9.63 -2.58
CA GLN A 142 -7.07 -9.25 -3.67
C GLN A 142 -7.83 -8.40 -4.67
N VAL A 143 -7.52 -7.12 -4.73
CA VAL A 143 -8.35 -6.14 -5.44
C VAL A 143 -8.06 -6.05 -6.93
N ALA A 144 -6.94 -6.61 -7.37
CA ALA A 144 -6.54 -6.63 -8.78
C ALA A 144 -5.55 -7.76 -9.01
N LYS A 145 -5.28 -8.09 -10.28
CA LYS A 145 -4.21 -9.02 -10.62
C LYS A 145 -2.86 -8.41 -10.27
N GLY A 146 -2.01 -9.15 -9.60
CA GLY A 146 -0.74 -8.65 -9.11
C GLY A 146 0.38 -9.66 -9.22
N ASP A 147 0.52 -10.28 -10.37
CA ASP A 147 1.50 -11.33 -10.66
C ASP A 147 2.90 -10.77 -11.01
N PHE A 148 3.23 -9.66 -10.44
CA PHE A 148 4.53 -8.98 -10.60
C PHE A 148 5.36 -9.05 -9.32
#